data_1aff54236c77f6c1a3739a42a98179ce
#
_entry.id   1aff54236c77f6c1a3739a42a98179ce
#
_cell.length_a   1.000
_cell.length_b   1.000
_cell.length_c   1.000
_cell.angle_alpha   90.00
_cell.angle_beta   90.00
_cell.angle_gamma   90.00
#
_symmetry.space_group_name_H-M   'P 1'
#
loop_
_entity.id
_entity.type
_entity.pdbx_description
1 polymer ?
#
loop_
_entity_poly.entity_id
_entity_poly.type
_entity_poly.pdbx_seq_one_letter_code
_entity_poly.pdbx_strand_id
1 'polypeptide(L)'
;MATTYLQLTNELLRELNEVVLTSSNFSDAIGIQAHAKDCVNRAYDDIVMAEPQWGFLATGESGATDPFYGNVYVETVAGTRWYELKSSSSSVTTDYGAIDWDNFYLTTIGVSGESAPYTSQNLKFINSSDWVRYRREAENADDSDSQSYGEPTHVIRSPDTRKFGISPIPDKVYRVWFFAWDLPTALDAHGDTIVFPDVYASVLMARARYHFHQFKDSPQQAAFALQDYKEGLKKMRSNFLNPTPNYITDDRLYF
;
A
#
# COMPACT_ATOMS: atom_id res chain seq x y z
N MET A 1 16.62 -17.28 0.24
CA MET A 1 15.44 -18.07 -0.21
C MET A 1 14.24 -17.45 0.45
N ALA A 2 13.17 -17.24 -0.29
CA ALA A 2 11.95 -16.67 0.30
C ALA A 2 11.34 -17.64 1.32
N THR A 3 11.01 -17.15 2.51
CA THR A 3 10.42 -17.96 3.57
C THR A 3 8.96 -18.24 3.25
N THR A 4 8.59 -19.52 3.17
CA THR A 4 7.24 -19.93 2.80
C THR A 4 6.30 -20.06 4.01
N TYR A 5 5.00 -19.97 3.77
CA TYR A 5 3.97 -20.16 4.80
C TYR A 5 4.11 -21.52 5.51
N LEU A 6 4.39 -22.59 4.74
CA LEU A 6 4.66 -23.92 5.30
C LEU A 6 5.88 -23.91 6.24
N GLN A 7 6.96 -23.21 5.87
CA GLN A 7 8.16 -23.15 6.71
C GLN A 7 7.90 -22.43 8.02
N LEU A 8 7.21 -21.29 7.99
CA LEU A 8 6.82 -20.53 9.17
C LEU A 8 5.92 -21.34 10.11
N THR A 9 4.88 -21.96 9.54
CA THR A 9 3.97 -22.83 10.32
C THR A 9 4.73 -23.99 10.97
N ASN A 10 5.62 -24.63 10.24
CA ASN A 10 6.40 -25.75 10.76
C ASN A 10 7.45 -25.31 11.80
N GLU A 11 7.98 -24.11 11.70
CA GLU A 11 8.84 -23.54 12.74
C GLU A 11 8.08 -23.41 14.05
N LEU A 12 6.87 -22.82 14.00
CA LEU A 12 6.00 -22.69 15.16
C LEU A 12 5.62 -24.06 15.74
N LEU A 13 5.27 -25.05 14.91
CA LEU A 13 4.93 -26.40 15.35
C LEU A 13 6.10 -27.12 16.01
N ARG A 14 7.34 -26.99 15.51
CA ARG A 14 8.54 -27.56 16.14
C ARG A 14 8.81 -26.98 17.52
N GLU A 15 8.65 -25.68 17.69
CA GLU A 15 8.80 -25.03 19.01
C GLU A 15 7.79 -25.56 20.02
N LEU A 16 6.63 -25.97 19.53
CA LEU A 16 5.55 -26.54 20.35
C LEU A 16 5.67 -28.05 20.54
N ASN A 17 6.71 -28.67 19.97
CA ASN A 17 6.91 -30.12 19.94
C ASN A 17 5.74 -30.89 19.30
N GLU A 18 5.15 -30.30 18.27
CA GLU A 18 4.04 -30.87 17.49
C GLU A 18 4.51 -31.44 16.16
N VAL A 19 3.66 -32.27 15.54
CA VAL A 19 3.96 -32.87 14.25
C VAL A 19 3.91 -31.83 13.15
N VAL A 20 4.99 -31.73 12.37
CA VAL A 20 5.10 -30.80 11.25
C VAL A 20 4.20 -31.18 10.07
N LEU A 21 3.80 -30.19 9.29
CA LEU A 21 3.03 -30.34 8.07
C LEU A 21 3.94 -30.59 6.86
N THR A 22 3.40 -31.26 5.86
CA THR A 22 3.99 -31.43 4.53
C THR A 22 3.18 -30.64 3.52
N SER A 23 3.71 -30.41 2.33
CA SER A 23 2.97 -29.74 1.26
C SER A 23 1.66 -30.44 0.88
N SER A 24 1.61 -31.77 1.05
CA SER A 24 0.44 -32.57 0.69
C SER A 24 -0.70 -32.54 1.72
N ASN A 25 -0.40 -32.27 3.00
CA ASN A 25 -1.41 -32.23 4.06
C ASN A 25 -1.64 -30.83 4.64
N PHE A 26 -1.02 -29.83 4.03
CA PHE A 26 -1.11 -28.45 4.52
C PHE A 26 -2.53 -27.88 4.43
N SER A 27 -3.26 -28.17 3.35
CA SER A 27 -4.68 -27.77 3.17
C SER A 27 -5.61 -28.44 4.18
N ASP A 28 -5.28 -29.69 4.54
CA ASP A 28 -6.14 -30.55 5.38
C ASP A 28 -5.74 -30.50 6.87
N ALA A 29 -4.93 -29.53 7.25
CA ALA A 29 -4.50 -29.34 8.62
C ALA A 29 -5.68 -29.17 9.58
N ILE A 30 -5.68 -29.91 10.69
CA ILE A 30 -6.75 -29.88 11.70
C ILE A 30 -6.18 -29.64 13.10
N GLY A 31 -7.04 -29.22 14.03
CA GLY A 31 -6.69 -29.04 15.43
C GLY A 31 -5.57 -28.02 15.64
N ILE A 32 -4.50 -28.41 16.32
CA ILE A 32 -3.38 -27.52 16.67
C ILE A 32 -2.59 -27.04 15.45
N GLN A 33 -2.53 -27.86 14.41
CA GLN A 33 -1.86 -27.51 13.15
C GLN A 33 -2.61 -26.41 12.40
N ALA A 34 -3.95 -26.51 12.32
CA ALA A 34 -4.78 -25.47 11.75
C ALA A 34 -4.66 -24.16 12.54
N HIS A 35 -4.67 -24.27 13.89
CA HIS A 35 -4.49 -23.11 14.75
C HIS A 35 -3.13 -22.44 14.58
N ALA A 36 -2.05 -23.23 14.39
CA ALA A 36 -0.72 -22.68 14.10
C ALA A 36 -0.69 -21.91 12.78
N LYS A 37 -1.35 -22.41 11.72
CA LYS A 37 -1.55 -21.67 10.46
C LYS A 37 -2.24 -20.35 10.71
N ASP A 38 -3.37 -20.37 11.43
CA ASP A 38 -4.13 -19.15 11.74
C ASP A 38 -3.30 -18.15 12.53
N CYS A 39 -2.47 -18.59 13.48
CA CYS A 39 -1.58 -17.73 14.24
C CYS A 39 -0.53 -17.04 13.34
N VAL A 40 0.05 -17.78 12.40
CA VAL A 40 1.03 -17.22 11.44
C VAL A 40 0.35 -16.20 10.52
N ASN A 41 -0.83 -16.51 10.01
CA ASN A 41 -1.56 -15.62 9.11
C ASN A 41 -2.01 -14.32 9.83
N ARG A 42 -2.55 -14.44 11.05
CA ARG A 42 -2.88 -13.27 11.88
C ARG A 42 -1.65 -12.42 12.21
N ALA A 43 -0.52 -13.06 12.47
CA ALA A 43 0.73 -12.34 12.73
C ALA A 43 1.21 -11.58 11.50
N TYR A 44 1.03 -12.16 10.32
CA TYR A 44 1.31 -11.51 9.05
C TYR A 44 0.43 -10.28 8.84
N ASP A 45 -0.88 -10.42 9.03
CA ASP A 45 -1.83 -9.31 8.95
C ASP A 45 -1.51 -8.20 9.96
N ASP A 46 -1.16 -8.56 11.19
CA ASP A 46 -0.80 -7.60 12.23
C ASP A 46 0.43 -6.77 11.85
N ILE A 47 1.44 -7.35 11.17
CA ILE A 47 2.63 -6.63 10.71
C ILE A 47 2.27 -5.70 9.55
N VAL A 48 1.52 -6.22 8.58
CA VAL A 48 1.10 -5.44 7.41
C VAL A 48 0.24 -4.25 7.82
N MET A 49 -0.72 -4.47 8.73
CA MET A 49 -1.63 -3.43 9.21
C MET A 49 -1.00 -2.48 10.24
N ALA A 50 0.18 -2.82 10.78
CA ALA A 50 0.86 -1.97 11.77
C ALA A 50 1.23 -0.60 11.20
N GLU A 51 1.54 -0.54 9.89
CA GLU A 51 1.85 0.69 9.17
C GLU A 51 1.30 0.60 7.74
N PRO A 52 0.50 1.57 7.32
CA PRO A 52 -0.10 1.55 5.99
C PRO A 52 0.89 1.88 4.87
N GLN A 53 2.05 2.44 5.20
CA GLN A 53 3.05 2.95 4.25
C GLN A 53 4.38 2.21 4.31
N TRP A 54 4.34 0.90 4.51
CA TRP A 54 5.56 0.10 4.44
C TRP A 54 6.25 0.23 3.09
N GLY A 55 7.57 0.46 3.06
CA GLY A 55 8.33 0.58 1.83
C GLY A 55 8.26 -0.66 0.94
N PHE A 56 8.10 -1.86 1.52
CA PHE A 56 7.96 -3.11 0.78
C PHE A 56 6.54 -3.34 0.20
N LEU A 57 5.56 -2.51 0.59
CA LEU A 57 4.21 -2.49 0.01
C LEU A 57 4.05 -1.40 -1.05
N ALA A 58 5.05 -0.53 -1.21
CA ALA A 58 4.96 0.52 -2.21
C ALA A 58 4.78 -0.08 -3.60
N THR A 59 3.79 0.43 -4.33
CA THR A 59 3.54 0.00 -5.70
C THR A 59 4.67 0.51 -6.58
N GLY A 60 5.29 -0.42 -7.31
CA GLY A 60 6.28 -0.11 -8.30
C GLY A 60 6.14 -1.09 -9.45
N GLU A 61 6.32 -0.65 -10.69
CA GLU A 61 6.35 -1.56 -11.81
C GLU A 61 7.61 -2.40 -11.73
N SER A 62 7.45 -3.72 -11.62
CA SER A 62 8.57 -4.67 -11.63
C SER A 62 9.31 -4.55 -12.95
N GLY A 63 10.52 -3.98 -12.90
CA GLY A 63 11.35 -3.75 -14.09
C GLY A 63 11.41 -2.29 -14.56
N ALA A 64 10.78 -1.35 -13.86
CA ALA A 64 10.95 0.08 -14.14
C ALA A 64 12.41 0.50 -13.93
N THR A 65 12.96 1.19 -14.93
CA THR A 65 14.34 1.69 -14.90
C THR A 65 14.48 2.90 -13.95
N ASP A 66 13.37 3.49 -13.55
CA ASP A 66 13.33 4.66 -12.69
C ASP A 66 12.56 4.36 -11.39
N PRO A 67 13.29 4.18 -10.27
CA PRO A 67 12.67 3.88 -8.98
C PRO A 67 11.90 5.06 -8.35
N PHE A 68 12.01 6.27 -8.92
CA PHE A 68 11.36 7.47 -8.40
C PHE A 68 9.93 7.66 -8.89
N TYR A 69 9.55 6.99 -9.96
CA TYR A 69 8.16 6.99 -10.40
C TYR A 69 7.47 5.77 -9.83
N GLY A 70 6.88 5.92 -8.68
CA GLY A 70 5.94 4.94 -8.11
C GLY A 70 4.76 4.80 -9.07
N ASN A 71 4.74 3.76 -9.81
CA ASN A 71 4.33 3.60 -11.18
C ASN A 71 2.88 3.20 -11.35
N VAL A 72 2.00 3.74 -10.53
CA VAL A 72 0.58 3.61 -10.76
C VAL A 72 0.09 4.86 -11.46
N TYR A 73 -0.48 4.70 -12.64
CA TYR A 73 -1.12 5.80 -13.35
C TYR A 73 -2.51 5.43 -13.82
N VAL A 74 -3.34 6.45 -13.97
CA VAL A 74 -4.66 6.36 -14.59
C VAL A 74 -4.67 7.26 -15.79
N GLU A 75 -5.10 6.75 -16.93
CA GLU A 75 -5.33 7.59 -18.12
C GLU A 75 -6.71 8.26 -18.01
N THR A 76 -6.72 9.58 -18.18
CA THR A 76 -7.96 10.34 -18.14
C THR A 76 -8.73 10.20 -19.45
N VAL A 77 -10.02 10.41 -19.37
CA VAL A 77 -10.92 10.47 -20.53
C VAL A 77 -11.49 11.89 -20.58
N ALA A 78 -11.45 12.52 -21.75
CA ALA A 78 -12.03 13.84 -21.93
C ALA A 78 -13.49 13.87 -21.47
N GLY A 79 -13.87 14.87 -20.70
CA GLY A 79 -15.21 15.01 -20.16
C GLY A 79 -15.51 14.15 -18.91
N THR A 80 -14.56 13.37 -18.42
CA THR A 80 -14.76 12.52 -17.23
C THR A 80 -13.99 13.09 -16.04
N ARG A 81 -14.65 13.26 -14.89
CA ARG A 81 -14.06 13.80 -13.66
C ARG A 81 -13.58 12.74 -12.71
N TRP A 82 -14.34 11.66 -12.52
CA TRP A 82 -14.14 10.68 -11.48
C TRP A 82 -13.51 9.41 -12.03
N TYR A 83 -12.44 8.97 -11.39
CA TYR A 83 -11.66 7.79 -11.77
C TYR A 83 -11.55 6.84 -10.59
N GLU A 84 -11.53 5.55 -10.89
CA GLU A 84 -11.22 4.53 -9.89
C GLU A 84 -9.71 4.49 -9.64
N LEU A 85 -9.33 4.23 -8.39
CA LEU A 85 -7.95 4.01 -8.00
C LEU A 85 -7.52 2.60 -8.42
N LYS A 86 -7.12 2.48 -9.68
CA LYS A 86 -6.61 1.24 -10.27
C LYS A 86 -5.37 1.56 -11.11
N SER A 87 -4.51 0.56 -11.27
CA SER A 87 -3.49 0.62 -12.29
C SER A 87 -4.12 0.46 -13.68
N SER A 88 -3.83 1.34 -14.62
CA SER A 88 -4.32 1.24 -16.01
C SER A 88 -3.64 0.11 -16.78
N SER A 89 -2.49 -0.37 -16.32
CA SER A 89 -1.74 -1.46 -16.96
C SER A 89 -2.25 -2.84 -16.62
N SER A 90 -3.15 -2.97 -15.63
CA SER A 90 -3.67 -4.25 -15.16
C SER A 90 -5.19 -4.26 -15.17
N SER A 91 -5.78 -5.29 -15.75
CA SER A 91 -7.18 -5.64 -15.57
C SER A 91 -7.50 -6.12 -14.15
N VAL A 92 -6.49 -6.19 -13.29
CA VAL A 92 -6.61 -6.57 -11.89
C VAL A 92 -6.84 -5.31 -11.08
N THR A 93 -8.00 -5.19 -10.47
CA THR A 93 -8.28 -4.20 -9.44
C THR A 93 -7.48 -4.56 -8.20
N THR A 94 -6.36 -3.90 -7.99
CA THR A 94 -5.60 -4.04 -6.75
C THR A 94 -6.20 -3.08 -5.73
N ASP A 95 -6.64 -3.59 -4.61
CA ASP A 95 -7.05 -2.75 -3.49
C ASP A 95 -5.79 -2.17 -2.83
N TYR A 96 -5.70 -0.85 -2.78
CA TYR A 96 -4.61 -0.16 -2.10
C TYR A 96 -4.91 -0.02 -0.60
N GLY A 97 -3.92 -0.30 0.22
CA GLY A 97 -3.99 -0.07 1.67
C GLY A 97 -3.87 1.40 2.04
N ALA A 98 -3.04 2.14 1.30
CA ALA A 98 -2.83 3.58 1.48
C ALA A 98 -2.50 4.27 0.15
N ILE A 99 -2.76 5.57 0.10
CA ILE A 99 -2.47 6.44 -1.04
C ILE A 99 -1.87 7.73 -0.53
N ASP A 100 -0.84 8.20 -1.20
CA ASP A 100 -0.24 9.50 -0.94
C ASP A 100 -0.98 10.58 -1.73
N TRP A 101 -1.86 11.30 -1.08
CA TRP A 101 -2.70 12.34 -1.69
C TRP A 101 -1.94 13.63 -2.01
N ASP A 102 -0.76 13.82 -1.47
CA ASP A 102 0.03 15.02 -1.69
C ASP A 102 0.93 14.92 -2.93
N ASN A 103 1.12 13.69 -3.45
CA ASN A 103 2.01 13.40 -4.55
C ASN A 103 1.26 12.84 -5.77
N PHE A 104 0.36 13.62 -6.32
CA PHE A 104 -0.28 13.36 -7.61
C PHE A 104 0.37 14.19 -8.69
N TYR A 105 0.77 13.54 -9.80
CA TYR A 105 1.43 14.20 -10.92
C TYR A 105 0.63 13.99 -12.20
N LEU A 106 0.52 15.05 -13.00
CA LEU A 106 -0.08 15.00 -14.31
C LEU A 106 1.02 14.99 -15.38
N THR A 107 0.92 14.09 -16.34
CA THR A 107 1.76 14.12 -17.53
C THR A 107 0.88 14.14 -18.79
N THR A 108 1.31 14.89 -19.79
CA THR A 108 0.67 14.86 -21.11
C THR A 108 1.15 13.62 -21.87
N ILE A 109 0.23 12.91 -22.52
CA ILE A 109 0.59 11.82 -23.42
C ILE A 109 1.01 12.46 -24.75
N GLY A 110 2.27 12.27 -25.13
CA GLY A 110 2.74 12.68 -26.45
C GLY A 110 2.00 11.91 -27.56
N VAL A 111 1.62 12.59 -28.63
CA VAL A 111 1.11 11.94 -29.83
C VAL A 111 2.24 11.08 -30.40
N SER A 112 1.92 9.85 -30.82
CA SER A 112 2.90 8.89 -31.34
C SER A 112 3.78 9.54 -32.43
N GLY A 113 5.08 9.68 -32.14
CA GLY A 113 6.06 10.27 -33.08
C GLY A 113 6.61 11.64 -32.69
N GLU A 114 6.07 12.32 -31.70
CA GLU A 114 6.66 13.52 -31.13
C GLU A 114 7.34 13.23 -29.81
N SER A 115 8.60 13.66 -29.68
CA SER A 115 9.26 13.77 -28.37
C SER A 115 8.59 14.93 -27.61
N ALA A 116 7.40 14.70 -27.10
CA ALA A 116 6.73 15.69 -26.27
C ALA A 116 7.59 15.93 -25.03
N PRO A 117 7.89 17.18 -24.68
CA PRO A 117 8.50 17.47 -23.40
C PRO A 117 7.53 16.93 -22.33
N TYR A 118 8.00 15.99 -21.50
CA TYR A 118 7.26 15.52 -20.35
C TYR A 118 7.10 16.71 -19.38
N THR A 119 6.04 17.45 -19.51
CA THR A 119 5.66 18.43 -18.50
C THR A 119 4.95 17.66 -17.39
N SER A 120 5.68 17.34 -16.35
CA SER A 120 5.04 16.84 -15.15
C SER A 120 4.57 18.01 -14.31
N GLN A 121 3.29 18.07 -14.05
CA GLN A 121 2.69 19.06 -13.16
C GLN A 121 2.20 18.38 -11.89
N ASN A 122 2.59 18.91 -10.73
CA ASN A 122 2.05 18.44 -9.47
C ASN A 122 0.61 18.93 -9.31
N LEU A 123 -0.32 18.00 -9.05
CA LEU A 123 -1.71 18.30 -8.78
C LEU A 123 -1.89 18.68 -7.30
N LYS A 124 -2.58 19.77 -7.04
CA LYS A 124 -2.88 20.21 -5.68
C LYS A 124 -4.03 19.42 -5.10
N PHE A 125 -3.86 18.90 -3.89
CA PHE A 125 -4.92 18.20 -3.18
C PHE A 125 -6.02 19.16 -2.70
N ILE A 126 -7.27 18.75 -2.89
CA ILE A 126 -8.46 19.43 -2.34
C ILE A 126 -9.38 18.38 -1.72
N ASN A 127 -9.86 18.63 -0.52
CA ASN A 127 -10.92 17.85 0.08
C ASN A 127 -12.24 17.99 -0.71
N SER A 128 -13.03 16.91 -0.71
CA SER A 128 -14.34 16.93 -1.38
C SER A 128 -15.29 18.02 -0.84
N SER A 129 -15.23 18.28 0.47
CA SER A 129 -16.01 19.36 1.12
C SER A 129 -15.64 20.75 0.62
N ASP A 130 -14.33 21.00 0.48
CA ASP A 130 -13.83 22.30 -0.01
C ASP A 130 -14.08 22.46 -1.50
N TRP A 131 -13.94 21.39 -2.27
CA TRP A 131 -14.30 21.40 -3.67
C TRP A 131 -15.78 21.69 -3.87
N VAL A 132 -16.69 21.04 -3.15
CA VAL A 132 -18.13 21.29 -3.22
C VAL A 132 -18.44 22.75 -2.85
N ARG A 133 -17.79 23.29 -1.83
CA ARG A 133 -18.07 24.63 -1.32
C ARG A 133 -17.58 25.75 -2.24
N TYR A 134 -16.39 25.58 -2.85
CA TYR A 134 -15.71 26.69 -3.52
C TYR A 134 -15.63 26.54 -5.03
N ARG A 135 -15.78 25.34 -5.58
CA ARG A 135 -15.53 25.09 -7.00
C ARG A 135 -16.67 24.42 -7.75
N ARG A 136 -17.51 23.66 -7.07
CA ARG A 136 -18.57 22.89 -7.72
C ARG A 136 -19.50 23.77 -8.56
N GLU A 137 -19.88 24.92 -8.04
CA GLU A 137 -20.78 25.85 -8.77
C GLU A 137 -20.07 26.45 -9.99
N ALA A 138 -18.82 26.85 -9.86
CA ALA A 138 -18.04 27.41 -10.96
C ALA A 138 -17.71 26.37 -12.05
N GLU A 139 -17.61 25.10 -11.72
CA GLU A 139 -17.28 24.03 -12.64
C GLU A 139 -18.51 23.31 -13.22
N ASN A 140 -19.66 23.41 -12.59
CA ASN A 140 -20.92 22.80 -13.04
C ASN A 140 -21.92 23.84 -13.60
N ALA A 141 -21.47 25.05 -13.82
CA ALA A 141 -22.33 26.13 -14.29
C ALA A 141 -22.74 25.96 -15.74
N ASP A 142 -23.28 24.87 -16.09
CA ASP A 142 -23.84 24.45 -17.37
C ASP A 142 -23.04 23.33 -18.06
N ASP A 143 -23.72 22.20 -18.28
CA ASP A 143 -23.18 21.04 -19.01
C ASP A 143 -22.84 21.38 -20.50
N SER A 144 -23.12 22.55 -20.94
CA SER A 144 -22.87 23.02 -22.31
C SER A 144 -21.68 23.96 -22.43
N ASP A 145 -21.09 24.41 -21.32
CA ASP A 145 -20.05 25.44 -21.38
C ASP A 145 -18.64 24.80 -21.34
N SER A 146 -17.97 24.88 -22.48
CA SER A 146 -16.57 24.40 -22.69
C SER A 146 -15.56 25.08 -21.77
N GLN A 147 -15.96 26.03 -20.95
CA GLN A 147 -15.08 26.69 -19.96
C GLN A 147 -14.74 25.84 -18.72
N SER A 148 -15.48 24.76 -18.47
CA SER A 148 -15.19 23.82 -17.38
C SER A 148 -14.17 22.77 -17.74
N TYR A 149 -13.75 22.69 -18.99
CA TYR A 149 -12.78 21.71 -19.49
C TYR A 149 -11.40 22.33 -19.62
N GLY A 150 -10.39 21.59 -19.22
CA GLY A 150 -9.01 22.05 -19.33
C GLY A 150 -8.02 21.10 -18.73
N GLU A 151 -6.77 21.53 -18.68
CA GLU A 151 -5.70 20.77 -18.03
C GLU A 151 -5.96 20.69 -16.52
N PRO A 152 -6.04 19.48 -15.93
CA PRO A 152 -6.26 19.30 -14.50
C PRO A 152 -5.14 19.92 -13.67
N THR A 153 -5.51 20.63 -12.62
CA THR A 153 -4.58 21.28 -11.68
C THR A 153 -4.74 20.78 -10.24
N HIS A 154 -5.87 20.13 -9.96
CA HIS A 154 -6.21 19.65 -8.63
C HIS A 154 -6.72 18.22 -8.66
N VAL A 155 -6.40 17.48 -7.59
CA VAL A 155 -6.96 16.17 -7.28
C VAL A 155 -7.94 16.30 -6.12
N ILE A 156 -9.08 15.62 -6.23
CA ILE A 156 -10.16 15.62 -5.26
C ILE A 156 -10.31 14.22 -4.70
N ARG A 157 -10.22 14.08 -3.38
CA ARG A 157 -10.53 12.81 -2.73
C ARG A 157 -12.04 12.59 -2.71
N SER A 158 -12.51 11.50 -3.30
CA SER A 158 -13.91 11.11 -3.16
C SER A 158 -14.22 10.69 -1.71
N PRO A 159 -15.44 10.93 -1.22
CA PRO A 159 -15.93 10.30 0.00
C PRO A 159 -15.87 8.76 -0.05
N ASP A 160 -16.07 8.20 -1.25
CA ASP A 160 -15.74 6.83 -1.54
C ASP A 160 -14.22 6.73 -1.76
N THR A 161 -13.51 6.13 -0.80
CA THR A 161 -12.05 6.04 -0.78
C THR A 161 -11.43 5.30 -1.97
N ARG A 162 -12.26 4.70 -2.83
CA ARG A 162 -11.83 3.95 -4.02
C ARG A 162 -11.75 4.79 -5.29
N LYS A 163 -12.11 6.09 -5.19
CA LYS A 163 -12.15 7.00 -6.33
C LYS A 163 -11.44 8.30 -6.03
N PHE A 164 -10.94 8.91 -7.08
CA PHE A 164 -10.48 10.30 -7.04
C PHE A 164 -11.12 11.10 -8.18
N GLY A 165 -11.27 12.38 -7.94
CA GLY A 165 -11.70 13.31 -8.95
C GLY A 165 -10.58 14.24 -9.37
N ILE A 166 -10.70 14.84 -10.52
CA ILE A 166 -9.78 15.88 -11.03
C ILE A 166 -10.54 17.14 -11.40
N SER A 167 -9.88 18.28 -11.23
CA SER A 167 -10.45 19.59 -11.47
C SER A 167 -9.41 20.51 -12.13
N PRO A 168 -9.75 21.23 -13.22
CA PRO A 168 -10.96 21.13 -14.02
C PRO A 168 -11.15 19.77 -14.69
N ILE A 169 -12.29 19.55 -15.35
CA ILE A 169 -12.56 18.33 -16.10
C ILE A 169 -11.58 18.27 -17.29
N PRO A 170 -10.93 17.11 -17.56
CA PRO A 170 -9.95 17.01 -18.62
C PRO A 170 -10.55 17.28 -20.01
N ASP A 171 -9.86 18.09 -20.79
CA ASP A 171 -10.20 18.38 -22.19
C ASP A 171 -9.68 17.31 -23.16
N LYS A 172 -8.66 16.56 -22.74
CA LYS A 172 -8.02 15.48 -23.50
C LYS A 172 -7.50 14.38 -22.58
N VAL A 173 -6.81 13.40 -23.14
CA VAL A 173 -6.21 12.30 -22.38
C VAL A 173 -4.90 12.77 -21.75
N TYR A 174 -4.77 12.57 -20.44
CA TYR A 174 -3.59 12.79 -19.63
C TYR A 174 -3.28 11.52 -18.85
N ARG A 175 -2.07 11.40 -18.32
CA ARG A 175 -1.73 10.40 -17.32
C ARG A 175 -1.62 11.06 -15.95
N VAL A 176 -2.38 10.55 -15.01
CA VAL A 176 -2.34 10.96 -13.60
C VAL A 176 -1.59 9.89 -12.83
N TRP A 177 -0.40 10.24 -12.36
CA TRP A 177 0.47 9.36 -11.58
C TRP A 177 0.26 9.62 -10.10
N PHE A 178 0.35 8.56 -9.29
CA PHE A 178 0.27 8.69 -7.83
C PHE A 178 1.07 7.56 -7.15
N PHE A 179 1.40 7.78 -5.88
CA PHE A 179 2.01 6.77 -5.04
C PHE A 179 0.94 6.04 -4.22
N ALA A 180 1.02 4.73 -4.21
CA ALA A 180 0.13 3.90 -3.44
C ALA A 180 0.91 2.74 -2.78
N TRP A 181 0.30 2.14 -1.78
CA TRP A 181 0.80 0.95 -1.12
C TRP A 181 -0.24 -0.16 -1.25
N ASP A 182 0.20 -1.29 -1.74
CA ASP A 182 -0.68 -2.45 -1.93
C ASP A 182 -1.14 -3.01 -0.60
N LEU A 183 -2.34 -3.58 -0.61
CA LEU A 183 -2.82 -4.41 0.48
C LEU A 183 -2.53 -5.87 0.09
N PRO A 184 -1.53 -6.52 0.72
CA PRO A 184 -1.19 -7.88 0.36
C PRO A 184 -2.32 -8.84 0.75
N THR A 185 -2.48 -9.88 -0.04
CA THR A 185 -3.41 -10.97 0.25
C THR A 185 -2.92 -11.81 1.43
N ALA A 186 -3.85 -12.34 2.22
CA ALA A 186 -3.54 -13.30 3.27
C ALA A 186 -2.81 -14.53 2.71
N LEU A 187 -1.97 -15.15 3.53
CA LEU A 187 -1.29 -16.39 3.16
C LEU A 187 -2.30 -17.54 3.16
N ASP A 188 -2.40 -18.27 2.06
CA ASP A 188 -3.37 -19.39 1.90
C ASP A 188 -2.66 -20.69 1.51
N ALA A 189 -1.90 -20.68 0.42
CA ALA A 189 -1.21 -21.85 -0.07
C ALA A 189 0.11 -22.11 0.68
N HIS A 190 0.51 -23.37 0.78
CA HIS A 190 1.75 -23.79 1.44
C HIS A 190 3.03 -23.12 0.90
N GLY A 191 3.00 -22.72 -0.38
CA GLY A 191 4.09 -22.07 -1.08
C GLY A 191 4.08 -20.54 -1.02
N ASP A 192 3.05 -19.94 -0.44
CA ASP A 192 2.97 -18.49 -0.33
C ASP A 192 4.12 -17.94 0.49
N THR A 193 4.62 -16.79 0.08
CA THR A 193 5.77 -16.14 0.71
C THR A 193 5.37 -14.82 1.33
N ILE A 194 6.06 -14.43 2.39
CA ILE A 194 5.88 -13.12 3.02
C ILE A 194 6.38 -12.01 2.08
N VAL A 195 5.68 -10.86 2.08
CA VAL A 195 6.03 -9.71 1.22
C VAL A 195 7.22 -8.90 1.73
N PHE A 196 7.54 -9.00 3.00
CA PHE A 196 8.71 -8.34 3.57
C PHE A 196 9.94 -9.24 3.58
N PRO A 197 11.17 -8.70 3.68
CA PRO A 197 12.41 -9.47 3.63
C PRO A 197 12.50 -10.55 4.70
N ASP A 198 13.02 -11.73 4.32
CA ASP A 198 13.17 -12.91 5.19
C ASP A 198 13.88 -12.64 6.52
N VAL A 199 14.77 -11.65 6.57
CA VAL A 199 15.47 -11.26 7.80
C VAL A 199 14.53 -10.87 8.94
N TYR A 200 13.30 -10.49 8.61
CA TYR A 200 12.25 -10.12 9.57
C TYR A 200 11.24 -11.25 9.84
N ALA A 201 11.45 -12.44 9.31
CA ALA A 201 10.61 -13.59 9.62
C ALA A 201 10.54 -13.87 11.14
N SER A 202 11.61 -13.59 11.88
CA SER A 202 11.63 -13.68 13.33
C SER A 202 10.62 -12.77 14.04
N VAL A 203 10.33 -11.60 13.47
CA VAL A 203 9.32 -10.67 14.02
C VAL A 203 7.92 -11.24 13.84
N LEU A 204 7.65 -11.84 12.68
CA LEU A 204 6.41 -12.55 12.43
C LEU A 204 6.25 -13.74 13.38
N MET A 205 7.31 -14.53 13.56
CA MET A 205 7.30 -15.67 14.48
C MET A 205 7.05 -15.24 15.92
N ALA A 206 7.65 -14.15 16.38
CA ALA A 206 7.37 -13.61 17.70
C ALA A 206 5.88 -13.24 17.88
N ARG A 207 5.26 -12.66 16.84
CA ARG A 207 3.83 -12.33 16.88
C ARG A 207 2.95 -13.58 16.81
N ALA A 208 3.32 -14.58 16.00
CA ALA A 208 2.60 -15.85 15.91
C ALA A 208 2.66 -16.62 17.27
N ARG A 209 3.82 -16.63 17.93
CA ARG A 209 3.96 -17.17 19.30
C ARG A 209 3.05 -16.47 20.29
N TYR A 210 2.95 -15.15 20.22
CA TYR A 210 2.04 -14.39 21.06
C TYR A 210 0.60 -14.87 20.92
N HIS A 211 0.08 -14.97 19.70
CA HIS A 211 -1.28 -15.46 19.45
C HIS A 211 -1.47 -16.89 19.93
N PHE A 212 -0.48 -17.75 19.71
CA PHE A 212 -0.53 -19.12 20.13
C PHE A 212 -0.53 -19.28 21.66
N HIS A 213 0.30 -18.53 22.37
CA HIS A 213 0.35 -18.55 23.85
C HIS A 213 -0.89 -17.95 24.49
N GLN A 214 -1.53 -16.98 23.84
CA GLN A 214 -2.85 -16.49 24.26
C GLN A 214 -3.90 -17.62 24.19
N PHE A 215 -3.90 -18.39 23.13
CA PHE A 215 -4.81 -19.54 23.01
C PHE A 215 -4.55 -20.62 24.07
N LYS A 216 -3.29 -20.87 24.42
CA LYS A 216 -2.91 -21.84 25.46
C LYS A 216 -3.03 -21.31 26.90
N ASP A 217 -3.54 -20.11 27.08
CA ASP A 217 -3.66 -19.44 28.39
C ASP A 217 -2.32 -19.40 29.16
N SER A 218 -1.26 -19.03 28.45
CA SER A 218 0.11 -18.92 28.98
C SER A 218 0.59 -17.46 29.00
N PRO A 219 0.09 -16.62 29.94
CA PRO A 219 0.26 -15.17 29.88
C PRO A 219 1.72 -14.72 29.99
N GLN A 220 2.57 -15.43 30.70
CA GLN A 220 3.99 -15.09 30.83
C GLN A 220 4.72 -15.25 29.50
N GLN A 221 4.52 -16.39 28.81
CA GLN A 221 5.14 -16.64 27.51
C GLN A 221 4.59 -15.70 26.44
N ALA A 222 3.29 -15.40 26.49
CA ALA A 222 2.68 -14.39 25.62
C ALA A 222 3.32 -13.01 25.84
N ALA A 223 3.58 -12.59 27.08
CA ALA A 223 4.20 -11.31 27.37
C ALA A 223 5.63 -11.20 26.80
N PHE A 224 6.46 -12.25 26.91
CA PHE A 224 7.81 -12.28 26.31
C PHE A 224 7.72 -12.20 24.78
N ALA A 225 6.88 -13.01 24.16
CA ALA A 225 6.69 -12.98 22.70
C ALA A 225 6.20 -11.60 22.20
N LEU A 226 5.34 -10.94 22.95
CA LEU A 226 4.88 -9.58 22.63
C LEU A 226 6.02 -8.55 22.75
N GLN A 227 6.91 -8.69 23.73
CA GLN A 227 8.08 -7.82 23.85
C GLN A 227 9.01 -7.97 22.64
N ASP A 228 9.37 -9.21 22.29
CA ASP A 228 10.20 -9.52 21.13
C ASP A 228 9.60 -8.94 19.84
N TYR A 229 8.28 -9.10 19.66
CA TYR A 229 7.57 -8.51 18.54
C TYR A 229 7.69 -6.98 18.49
N LYS A 230 7.46 -6.30 19.63
CA LYS A 230 7.53 -4.83 19.67
C LYS A 230 8.94 -4.31 19.35
N GLU A 231 9.97 -4.98 19.85
CA GLU A 231 11.37 -4.65 19.56
C GLU A 231 11.72 -4.88 18.09
N GLY A 232 11.27 -6.01 17.53
CA GLY A 232 11.44 -6.33 16.12
C GLY A 232 10.70 -5.35 15.20
N LEU A 233 9.45 -5.02 15.52
CA LEU A 233 8.65 -4.06 14.76
C LEU A 233 9.28 -2.66 14.78
N LYS A 234 9.86 -2.26 15.92
CA LYS A 234 10.59 -0.99 16.01
C LYS A 234 11.78 -0.94 15.04
N LYS A 235 12.51 -2.04 14.91
CA LYS A 235 13.63 -2.17 13.94
C LYS A 235 13.12 -2.13 12.49
N MET A 236 12.00 -2.80 12.20
CA MET A 236 11.37 -2.74 10.88
C MET A 236 10.98 -1.30 10.52
N ARG A 237 10.32 -0.58 11.44
CA ARG A 237 9.94 0.81 11.25
C ARG A 237 11.14 1.70 10.93
N SER A 238 12.23 1.54 11.67
CA SER A 238 13.47 2.31 11.43
C SER A 238 14.09 2.08 10.05
N ASN A 239 13.85 0.90 9.45
CA ASN A 239 14.49 0.53 8.19
C ASN A 239 13.60 0.78 6.96
N PHE A 240 12.28 0.67 7.12
CA PHE A 240 11.34 0.72 5.99
C PHE A 240 10.46 1.96 5.94
N LEU A 241 10.27 2.63 7.07
CA LEU A 241 9.61 3.92 7.05
C LEU A 241 10.69 4.97 6.76
N ASN A 242 10.51 5.70 5.69
CA ASN A 242 11.34 6.87 5.45
C ASN A 242 11.25 7.75 6.70
N PRO A 243 12.36 8.01 7.41
CA PRO A 243 12.32 9.03 8.42
C PRO A 243 11.92 10.30 7.67
N THR A 244 10.79 10.89 8.02
CA THR A 244 10.48 12.25 7.60
C THR A 244 11.75 13.02 7.84
N PRO A 245 12.40 13.61 6.84
CA PRO A 245 13.59 14.38 7.09
C PRO A 245 13.14 15.47 8.08
N ASN A 246 13.55 15.34 9.33
CA ASN A 246 13.50 16.44 10.25
C ASN A 246 14.47 17.47 9.67
N TYR A 247 13.99 18.22 8.69
CA TYR A 247 14.56 19.51 8.42
C TYR A 247 14.26 20.35 9.68
N ILE A 248 15.10 20.15 10.69
CA ILE A 248 15.40 21.22 11.59
C ILE A 248 16.08 22.22 10.68
N THR A 249 15.30 23.10 10.09
CA THR A 249 15.80 24.36 9.57
C THR A 249 16.36 25.04 10.77
N ASP A 250 17.67 24.87 10.95
CA ASP A 250 18.41 25.68 11.92
C ASP A 250 18.44 27.08 11.30
N ASP A 251 17.40 27.87 11.59
CA ASP A 251 17.26 29.26 11.19
C ASP A 251 18.43 30.15 11.72
N ARG A 252 19.40 29.54 12.42
CA ARG A 252 20.58 30.19 12.92
C ARG A 252 21.74 30.24 11.92
N LEU A 253 21.62 29.63 10.74
CA LEU A 253 22.70 29.64 9.75
C LEU A 253 22.59 30.76 8.71
N TYR A 254 21.67 31.73 8.89
CA TYR A 254 21.53 32.90 8.02
C TYR A 254 21.71 34.19 8.78
N PHE A 255 22.84 34.32 9.50
CA PHE A 255 23.36 35.63 9.96
C PHE A 255 24.87 35.69 9.75
#